data_26d703210ea4be560f982628f9592378
#
_entry.id   26d703210ea4be560f982628f9592378
#
_cell.length_a   1.000
_cell.length_b   1.000
_cell.length_c   1.000
_cell.angle_alpha   90.00
_cell.angle_beta   90.00
_cell.angle_gamma   90.00
#
_symmetry.space_group_name_H-M   'P 1'
#
loop_
_entity.id
_entity.type
_entity.pdbx_description
1 polymer ?
#
loop_
_entity_poly.entity_id
_entity_poly.type
_entity_poly.pdbx_seq_one_letter_code
_entity_poly.pdbx_strand_id
1 'polypeptide(L)'
;MSELFPDYRASWETDQHRELRRHAAAFFRKEATPNQERWARNHQVDREFWNKLGDAGLLGLDLPEEYGGAGGDFGFSAVVAEELALAHDSASGWVVHSPIVAHYIDTYGSAEQKRRWMPKIISGDAVLAIAMTEPGTGSDLQAVRTTAVRDGDDYVVNGSKTFISNGTHCDLLVIVAKTDPAQGAGGISLLVAEVDDDLHGFERGRVLEKVGQHGQDTRELFFSDMRIPVANLLGEQEGLGFYQLMEQLARERLAIASVCSGMAEAAVLEAIRYTKEREAFGKPLIGFQHNRFALAELKAEVLSIKTTVDYCVQSYIDGRNDPATASMAKLVAADRGVAVVDRCVQFFGGYGYMMEYPIGRAYAAARVNKIYGGTSEIMKEIISRSL
;
A
#
# COMPACT_ATOMS: atom_id res chain seq x y z
N MET A 1 3.04 20.07 -6.29
CA MET A 1 3.66 19.97 -7.64
C MET A 1 5.04 19.34 -7.46
N SER A 2 5.40 18.45 -8.37
CA SER A 2 6.72 17.82 -8.37
C SER A 2 7.83 18.89 -8.42
N GLU A 3 8.75 18.88 -7.46
CA GLU A 3 9.92 19.77 -7.51
C GLU A 3 10.90 19.37 -8.62
N LEU A 4 10.89 18.07 -8.99
CA LEU A 4 11.75 17.55 -10.06
C LEU A 4 11.21 17.87 -11.45
N PHE A 5 9.87 17.94 -11.60
CA PHE A 5 9.17 18.20 -12.87
C PHE A 5 8.05 19.24 -12.68
N PRO A 6 8.39 20.53 -12.47
CA PRO A 6 7.40 21.55 -12.11
C PRO A 6 6.32 21.79 -13.17
N ASP A 7 6.63 21.52 -14.45
CA ASP A 7 5.71 21.71 -15.58
C ASP A 7 4.99 20.42 -16.00
N TYR A 8 5.32 19.27 -15.38
CA TYR A 8 4.69 18.00 -15.71
C TYR A 8 3.29 17.89 -15.08
N ARG A 9 2.36 17.40 -15.86
CA ARG A 9 0.98 17.09 -15.43
C ARG A 9 0.55 15.78 -16.05
N ALA A 10 0.00 14.89 -15.23
CA ALA A 10 -0.67 13.70 -15.72
C ALA A 10 -1.97 14.09 -16.46
N SER A 11 -2.37 13.33 -17.48
CA SER A 11 -3.59 13.60 -18.25
C SER A 11 -4.88 13.56 -17.40
N TRP A 12 -4.88 12.77 -16.34
CA TRP A 12 -5.99 12.62 -15.39
C TRP A 12 -6.00 13.71 -14.29
N GLU A 13 -4.92 14.48 -14.13
CA GLU A 13 -4.78 15.41 -13.01
C GLU A 13 -5.59 16.68 -13.24
N THR A 14 -6.62 16.91 -12.42
CA THR A 14 -7.46 18.11 -12.39
C THR A 14 -6.96 19.13 -11.34
N ASP A 15 -7.62 20.29 -11.24
CA ASP A 15 -7.33 21.29 -10.20
C ASP A 15 -7.60 20.74 -8.79
N GLN A 16 -8.63 19.90 -8.62
CA GLN A 16 -8.92 19.24 -7.34
C GLN A 16 -7.79 18.28 -6.92
N HIS A 17 -7.25 17.50 -7.84
CA HIS A 17 -6.09 16.63 -7.57
C HIS A 17 -4.87 17.45 -7.12
N ARG A 18 -4.65 18.64 -7.72
CA ARG A 18 -3.54 19.52 -7.34
C ARG A 18 -3.74 20.17 -5.98
N GLU A 19 -4.96 20.51 -5.61
CA GLU A 19 -5.29 20.99 -4.28
C GLU A 19 -5.08 19.92 -3.23
N LEU A 20 -5.58 18.70 -3.48
CA LEU A 20 -5.34 17.53 -2.64
C LEU A 20 -3.84 17.26 -2.48
N ARG A 21 -3.05 17.34 -3.57
CA ARG A 21 -1.58 17.16 -3.52
C ARG A 21 -0.93 18.12 -2.54
N ARG A 22 -1.27 19.42 -2.58
CA ARG A 22 -0.75 20.42 -1.64
C ARG A 22 -1.16 20.11 -0.20
N HIS A 23 -2.42 19.72 0.00
CA HIS A 23 -2.96 19.35 1.29
C HIS A 23 -2.27 18.12 1.88
N ALA A 24 -2.18 17.04 1.12
CA ALA A 24 -1.50 15.79 1.52
C ALA A 24 -0.01 16.02 1.81
N ALA A 25 0.70 16.77 0.95
CA ALA A 25 2.10 17.13 1.18
C ALA A 25 2.31 17.88 2.50
N ALA A 26 1.44 18.84 2.80
CA ALA A 26 1.50 19.61 4.05
C ALA A 26 1.21 18.71 5.26
N PHE A 27 0.21 17.85 5.16
CA PHE A 27 -0.15 16.90 6.21
C PHE A 27 0.99 15.93 6.54
N PHE A 28 1.50 15.19 5.55
CA PHE A 28 2.55 14.21 5.80
C PHE A 28 3.85 14.85 6.30
N ARG A 29 4.21 16.02 5.78
CA ARG A 29 5.38 16.77 6.26
C ARG A 29 5.25 17.17 7.74
N LYS A 30 4.04 17.50 8.19
CA LYS A 30 3.77 17.91 9.57
C LYS A 30 3.59 16.72 10.51
N GLU A 31 2.79 15.73 10.11
CA GLU A 31 2.31 14.68 11.01
C GLU A 31 3.08 13.34 10.86
N ALA A 32 3.67 13.06 9.69
CA ALA A 32 4.38 11.79 9.45
C ALA A 32 5.92 11.93 9.52
N THR A 33 6.49 12.87 8.76
CA THR A 33 7.96 13.00 8.65
C THR A 33 8.67 13.13 10.00
N PRO A 34 8.21 13.93 10.99
CA PRO A 34 8.90 14.05 12.28
C PRO A 34 8.80 12.82 13.16
N ASN A 35 7.87 11.93 12.87
CA ASN A 35 7.57 10.77 13.70
C ASN A 35 8.21 9.46 13.19
N GLN A 36 8.81 9.45 11.98
CA GLN A 36 9.34 8.25 11.34
C GLN A 36 10.32 7.45 12.21
N GLU A 37 11.26 8.13 12.89
CA GLU A 37 12.22 7.45 13.75
C GLU A 37 11.57 6.85 15.00
N ARG A 38 10.61 7.55 15.58
CA ARG A 38 9.87 7.07 16.75
C ARG A 38 9.00 5.86 16.38
N TRP A 39 8.27 5.94 15.27
CA TRP A 39 7.47 4.85 14.75
C TRP A 39 8.33 3.63 14.38
N ALA A 40 9.50 3.86 13.80
CA ALA A 40 10.45 2.78 13.51
C ALA A 40 10.91 2.03 14.78
N ARG A 41 11.17 2.77 15.88
CA ARG A 41 11.50 2.15 17.18
C ARG A 41 10.34 1.41 17.83
N ASN A 42 9.12 1.90 17.63
CA ASN A 42 7.90 1.32 18.19
C ASN A 42 7.31 0.22 17.30
N HIS A 43 7.85 0.02 16.10
CA HIS A 43 7.34 -0.89 15.07
C HIS A 43 5.87 -0.67 14.68
N GLN A 44 5.35 0.54 14.89
CA GLN A 44 3.99 0.95 14.53
C GLN A 44 3.85 2.46 14.55
N VAL A 45 2.87 2.98 13.82
CA VAL A 45 2.39 4.37 13.94
C VAL A 45 1.58 4.52 15.23
N ASP A 46 1.38 5.76 15.67
CA ASP A 46 0.43 6.02 16.76
C ASP A 46 -1.00 5.73 16.30
N ARG A 47 -1.84 5.21 17.20
CA ARG A 47 -3.25 4.94 16.86
C ARG A 47 -4.00 6.23 16.41
N GLU A 48 -3.70 7.34 17.07
CA GLU A 48 -4.29 8.66 16.78
C GLU A 48 -3.91 9.19 15.38
N PHE A 49 -2.87 8.67 14.76
CA PHE A 49 -2.49 9.07 13.40
C PHE A 49 -3.59 8.72 12.39
N TRP A 50 -4.31 7.63 12.60
CA TRP A 50 -5.42 7.22 11.76
C TRP A 50 -6.59 8.21 11.84
N ASN A 51 -6.94 8.66 13.05
CA ASN A 51 -7.98 9.70 13.23
C ASN A 51 -7.55 11.02 12.59
N LYS A 52 -6.27 11.42 12.73
CA LYS A 52 -5.76 12.62 12.05
C LYS A 52 -5.85 12.53 10.53
N LEU A 53 -5.63 11.35 9.94
CA LEU A 53 -5.83 11.13 8.50
C LEU A 53 -7.30 11.29 8.12
N GLY A 54 -8.22 10.76 8.92
CA GLY A 54 -9.67 10.93 8.76
C GLY A 54 -10.09 12.40 8.85
N ASP A 55 -9.69 13.09 9.92
CA ASP A 55 -9.98 14.52 10.15
C ASP A 55 -9.43 15.41 9.01
N ALA A 56 -8.32 15.01 8.41
CA ALA A 56 -7.74 15.70 7.26
C ALA A 56 -8.40 15.33 5.92
N GLY A 57 -9.39 14.43 5.90
CA GLY A 57 -10.04 13.95 4.67
C GLY A 57 -9.11 13.17 3.75
N LEU A 58 -8.10 12.50 4.32
CA LEU A 58 -7.13 11.69 3.57
C LEU A 58 -7.43 10.19 3.60
N LEU A 59 -8.57 9.80 4.19
CA LEU A 59 -9.16 8.46 4.10
C LEU A 59 -10.45 8.54 3.28
N GLY A 60 -10.79 7.45 2.57
CA GLY A 60 -12.06 7.39 1.82
C GLY A 60 -12.18 8.36 0.64
N LEU A 61 -11.06 8.75 0.03
CA LEU A 61 -10.99 9.74 -1.05
C LEU A 61 -11.84 9.36 -2.28
N ASP A 62 -11.89 8.10 -2.61
CA ASP A 62 -12.58 7.52 -3.75
C ASP A 62 -13.66 6.50 -3.32
N LEU A 63 -14.21 6.72 -2.11
CA LEU A 63 -15.38 6.01 -1.59
C LEU A 63 -16.63 6.89 -1.72
N PRO A 64 -17.84 6.29 -1.75
CA PRO A 64 -19.09 7.01 -1.95
C PRO A 64 -19.38 8.08 -0.87
N GLU A 65 -19.90 9.24 -1.30
CA GLU A 65 -20.29 10.34 -0.42
C GLU A 65 -21.38 9.95 0.59
N GLU A 66 -22.28 9.03 0.21
CA GLU A 66 -23.36 8.54 1.09
C GLU A 66 -22.87 7.89 2.39
N TYR A 67 -21.60 7.41 2.41
CA TYR A 67 -20.96 6.84 3.59
C TYR A 67 -19.91 7.77 4.22
N GLY A 68 -19.79 9.02 3.70
CA GLY A 68 -18.84 10.02 4.19
C GLY A 68 -17.54 10.11 3.39
N GLY A 69 -17.40 9.36 2.28
CA GLY A 69 -16.27 9.45 1.36
C GLY A 69 -16.28 10.74 0.54
N ALA A 70 -15.22 10.98 -0.22
CA ALA A 70 -15.12 12.18 -1.06
C ALA A 70 -15.67 11.98 -2.49
N GLY A 71 -16.07 10.76 -2.88
CA GLY A 71 -16.65 10.44 -4.19
C GLY A 71 -15.70 10.67 -5.36
N GLY A 72 -14.39 10.73 -5.12
CA GLY A 72 -13.37 10.93 -6.14
C GLY A 72 -13.12 9.69 -6.98
N ASP A 73 -12.28 9.83 -8.02
CA ASP A 73 -11.75 8.71 -8.78
C ASP A 73 -10.44 8.17 -8.17
N PHE A 74 -9.86 7.13 -8.78
CA PHE A 74 -8.59 6.55 -8.32
C PHE A 74 -7.43 7.55 -8.31
N GLY A 75 -7.47 8.61 -9.12
CA GLY A 75 -6.45 9.67 -9.17
C GLY A 75 -6.26 10.34 -7.79
N PHE A 76 -7.32 10.47 -7.00
CA PHE A 76 -7.24 11.00 -5.63
C PHE A 76 -6.35 10.10 -4.75
N SER A 77 -6.56 8.79 -4.79
CA SER A 77 -5.70 7.83 -4.08
C SER A 77 -4.28 7.82 -4.62
N ALA A 78 -4.07 7.93 -5.94
CA ALA A 78 -2.75 7.99 -6.56
C ALA A 78 -1.95 9.23 -6.09
N VAL A 79 -2.61 10.40 -6.01
CA VAL A 79 -2.01 11.64 -5.49
C VAL A 79 -1.50 11.45 -4.07
N VAL A 80 -2.34 10.92 -3.17
CA VAL A 80 -1.95 10.75 -1.76
C VAL A 80 -0.83 9.71 -1.61
N ALA A 81 -0.87 8.62 -2.39
CA ALA A 81 0.19 7.61 -2.43
C ALA A 81 1.55 8.20 -2.86
N GLU A 82 1.56 9.09 -3.86
CA GLU A 82 2.79 9.80 -4.27
C GLU A 82 3.29 10.75 -3.19
N GLU A 83 2.41 11.56 -2.57
CA GLU A 83 2.82 12.54 -1.55
C GLU A 83 3.29 11.89 -0.25
N LEU A 84 2.68 10.77 0.15
CA LEU A 84 3.17 9.92 1.23
C LEU A 84 4.62 9.48 0.99
N ALA A 85 4.91 9.00 -0.21
CA ALA A 85 6.25 8.56 -0.60
C ALA A 85 7.24 9.73 -0.70
N LEU A 86 6.83 10.90 -1.22
CA LEU A 86 7.62 12.12 -1.27
C LEU A 86 7.96 12.66 0.13
N ALA A 87 7.10 12.41 1.11
CA ALA A 87 7.36 12.73 2.52
C ALA A 87 8.25 11.69 3.24
N HIS A 88 8.77 10.69 2.52
CA HIS A 88 9.52 9.54 3.06
C HIS A 88 8.75 8.77 4.15
N ASP A 89 7.43 8.76 4.10
CA ASP A 89 6.65 7.93 5.01
C ASP A 89 6.77 6.45 4.60
N SER A 90 7.44 5.68 5.44
CA SER A 90 7.61 4.24 5.31
C SER A 90 6.98 3.48 6.48
N ALA A 91 6.19 4.18 7.29
CA ALA A 91 5.61 3.67 8.53
C ALA A 91 4.11 3.48 8.48
N SER A 92 3.38 4.38 7.81
CA SER A 92 1.93 4.26 7.77
C SER A 92 1.47 3.14 6.83
N GLY A 93 0.47 2.39 7.27
CA GLY A 93 -0.21 1.39 6.43
C GLY A 93 -1.37 1.98 5.63
N TRP A 94 -1.31 3.29 5.31
CA TRP A 94 -2.36 4.00 4.59
C TRP A 94 -2.77 3.30 3.29
N VAL A 95 -1.78 2.80 2.52
CA VAL A 95 -2.03 2.12 1.24
C VAL A 95 -2.86 0.85 1.43
N VAL A 96 -2.62 0.10 2.51
CA VAL A 96 -3.40 -1.10 2.81
C VAL A 96 -4.81 -0.72 3.24
N HIS A 97 -4.96 0.28 4.10
CA HIS A 97 -6.23 0.71 4.63
C HIS A 97 -7.14 1.31 3.55
N SER A 98 -6.72 2.40 2.93
CA SER A 98 -7.60 3.26 2.11
C SER A 98 -7.74 2.80 0.66
N PRO A 99 -6.69 2.79 -0.19
CA PRO A 99 -6.88 2.40 -1.59
C PRO A 99 -7.04 0.89 -1.82
N ILE A 100 -6.75 0.03 -0.82
CA ILE A 100 -6.85 -1.42 -0.97
C ILE A 100 -8.07 -1.97 -0.22
N VAL A 101 -8.00 -2.10 1.10
CA VAL A 101 -8.97 -2.92 1.85
C VAL A 101 -10.35 -2.27 1.94
N ALA A 102 -10.43 -0.95 2.01
CA ALA A 102 -11.71 -0.24 2.03
C ALA A 102 -12.56 -0.54 0.78
N HIS A 103 -11.90 -0.77 -0.37
CA HIS A 103 -12.60 -1.09 -1.61
C HIS A 103 -13.15 -2.52 -1.70
N TYR A 104 -12.64 -3.46 -0.91
CA TYR A 104 -13.29 -4.76 -0.75
C TYR A 104 -14.66 -4.60 -0.07
N ILE A 105 -14.74 -3.75 0.95
CA ILE A 105 -16.00 -3.46 1.64
C ILE A 105 -16.93 -2.65 0.75
N ASP A 106 -16.42 -1.65 0.04
CA ASP A 106 -17.23 -0.84 -0.88
C ASP A 106 -17.80 -1.67 -2.04
N THR A 107 -16.97 -2.52 -2.66
CA THR A 107 -17.40 -3.28 -3.85
C THR A 107 -18.32 -4.45 -3.48
N TYR A 108 -18.02 -5.20 -2.41
CA TYR A 108 -18.67 -6.48 -2.12
C TYR A 108 -19.53 -6.46 -0.86
N GLY A 109 -19.44 -5.41 -0.04
CA GLY A 109 -20.24 -5.29 1.17
C GLY A 109 -21.71 -5.07 0.86
N SER A 110 -22.59 -5.68 1.64
CA SER A 110 -24.03 -5.38 1.63
C SER A 110 -24.27 -3.93 2.08
N ALA A 111 -25.45 -3.39 1.78
CA ALA A 111 -25.82 -2.04 2.22
C ALA A 111 -25.77 -1.88 3.76
N GLU A 112 -26.05 -2.97 4.51
CA GLU A 112 -25.94 -2.98 5.97
C GLU A 112 -24.48 -2.95 6.42
N GLN A 113 -23.61 -3.77 5.84
CA GLN A 113 -22.18 -3.81 6.11
C GLN A 113 -21.53 -2.45 5.82
N LYS A 114 -21.85 -1.82 4.68
CA LYS A 114 -21.35 -0.50 4.31
C LYS A 114 -21.78 0.57 5.31
N ARG A 115 -23.08 0.65 5.66
CA ARG A 115 -23.57 1.61 6.66
C ARG A 115 -22.92 1.41 8.03
N ARG A 116 -22.59 0.18 8.41
CA ARG A 116 -22.00 -0.16 9.70
C ARG A 116 -20.51 0.20 9.77
N TRP A 117 -19.75 -0.05 8.70
CA TRP A 117 -18.28 0.00 8.73
C TRP A 117 -17.69 1.22 8.04
N MET A 118 -18.24 1.67 6.89
CA MET A 118 -17.64 2.72 6.08
C MET A 118 -17.42 4.05 6.84
N PRO A 119 -18.37 4.57 7.62
CA PRO A 119 -18.13 5.81 8.37
C PRO A 119 -16.94 5.71 9.32
N LYS A 120 -16.76 4.56 9.99
CA LYS A 120 -15.64 4.34 10.92
C LYS A 120 -14.29 4.18 10.17
N ILE A 121 -14.31 3.58 8.99
CA ILE A 121 -13.15 3.43 8.11
C ILE A 121 -12.68 4.82 7.66
N ILE A 122 -13.60 5.67 7.23
CA ILE A 122 -13.32 7.01 6.70
C ILE A 122 -12.86 7.98 7.81
N SER A 123 -13.41 7.85 9.02
CA SER A 123 -12.96 8.67 10.19
C SER A 123 -11.61 8.19 10.77
N GLY A 124 -11.15 6.99 10.43
CA GLY A 124 -9.99 6.36 11.05
C GLY A 124 -10.28 5.70 12.40
N ASP A 125 -11.56 5.64 12.82
CA ASP A 125 -11.99 4.93 14.04
C ASP A 125 -11.90 3.42 13.87
N ALA A 126 -11.94 2.92 12.64
CA ALA A 126 -11.69 1.52 12.33
C ALA A 126 -10.54 1.39 11.32
N VAL A 127 -9.44 0.80 11.74
CA VAL A 127 -8.28 0.50 10.89
C VAL A 127 -8.50 -0.82 10.19
N LEU A 128 -8.21 -0.85 8.89
CA LEU A 128 -8.38 -2.02 8.04
C LEU A 128 -7.08 -2.81 7.86
N ALA A 129 -7.22 -4.13 7.85
CA ALA A 129 -6.20 -5.07 7.39
C ALA A 129 -6.82 -6.16 6.53
N ILE A 130 -6.00 -6.83 5.70
CA ILE A 130 -6.39 -8.01 4.94
C ILE A 130 -5.40 -9.15 5.20
N ALA A 131 -5.94 -10.31 5.57
CA ALA A 131 -5.19 -11.49 5.92
C ALA A 131 -5.26 -12.53 4.78
N MET A 132 -4.37 -12.40 3.79
CA MET A 132 -4.26 -13.31 2.65
C MET A 132 -3.18 -14.38 2.89
N THR A 133 -1.95 -13.93 3.09
CA THR A 133 -0.74 -14.77 3.11
C THR A 133 -0.68 -15.67 4.34
N GLU A 134 -0.26 -16.92 4.12
CA GLU A 134 -0.02 -17.92 5.18
C GLU A 134 1.45 -18.36 5.17
N PRO A 135 1.96 -19.02 6.22
CA PRO A 135 3.32 -19.55 6.22
C PRO A 135 3.66 -20.48 5.04
N GLY A 136 2.64 -21.15 4.50
CA GLY A 136 2.78 -22.07 3.37
C GLY A 136 2.38 -21.51 2.01
N THR A 137 1.86 -20.27 1.93
CA THR A 137 1.33 -19.73 0.68
C THR A 137 1.42 -18.22 0.59
N GLY A 138 1.81 -17.70 -0.58
CA GLY A 138 1.89 -16.28 -0.89
C GLY A 138 1.39 -16.02 -2.31
N SER A 139 2.22 -16.26 -3.33
CA SER A 139 1.83 -16.07 -4.75
C SER A 139 0.71 -17.01 -5.20
N ASP A 140 0.65 -18.24 -4.67
CA ASP A 140 -0.42 -19.19 -4.92
C ASP A 140 -1.54 -19.06 -3.88
N LEU A 141 -2.42 -18.08 -4.07
CA LEU A 141 -3.54 -17.81 -3.15
C LEU A 141 -4.58 -18.95 -3.11
N GLN A 142 -4.61 -19.84 -4.10
CA GLN A 142 -5.51 -20.99 -4.08
C GLN A 142 -5.11 -22.05 -3.04
N ALA A 143 -3.83 -22.03 -2.63
CA ALA A 143 -3.26 -22.97 -1.66
C ALA A 143 -3.48 -22.55 -0.20
N VAL A 144 -4.27 -21.52 0.10
CA VAL A 144 -4.64 -21.15 1.48
C VAL A 144 -5.24 -22.33 2.22
N ARG A 145 -4.91 -22.44 3.51
CA ARG A 145 -5.34 -23.55 4.38
C ARG A 145 -6.23 -23.10 5.53
N THR A 146 -6.29 -21.80 5.84
CA THR A 146 -7.26 -21.27 6.80
C THR A 146 -8.66 -21.67 6.37
N THR A 147 -9.41 -22.26 7.29
CA THR A 147 -10.79 -22.74 7.05
C THR A 147 -11.78 -21.87 7.79
N ALA A 148 -13.00 -21.78 7.26
CA ALA A 148 -14.15 -21.14 7.89
C ALA A 148 -15.35 -22.05 7.71
N VAL A 149 -15.67 -22.84 8.74
CA VAL A 149 -16.74 -23.83 8.69
C VAL A 149 -18.00 -23.23 9.31
N ARG A 150 -19.12 -23.28 8.58
CA ARG A 150 -20.37 -22.75 9.09
C ARG A 150 -20.90 -23.61 10.25
N ASP A 151 -21.26 -22.95 11.36
CA ASP A 151 -21.87 -23.54 12.56
C ASP A 151 -23.00 -22.60 13.04
N GLY A 152 -24.22 -22.92 12.62
CA GLY A 152 -25.40 -22.08 12.88
C GLY A 152 -25.32 -20.74 12.18
N ASP A 153 -25.32 -19.65 12.96
CA ASP A 153 -25.27 -18.26 12.49
C ASP A 153 -23.84 -17.69 12.42
N ASP A 154 -22.83 -18.53 12.71
CA ASP A 154 -21.43 -18.16 12.68
C ASP A 154 -20.62 -19.04 11.70
N TYR A 155 -19.45 -18.52 11.31
CA TYR A 155 -18.33 -19.31 10.82
C TYR A 155 -17.32 -19.54 11.94
N VAL A 156 -16.87 -20.77 12.10
CA VAL A 156 -15.75 -21.15 12.97
C VAL A 156 -14.47 -21.12 12.13
N VAL A 157 -13.59 -20.17 12.43
CA VAL A 157 -12.39 -19.92 11.67
C VAL A 157 -11.17 -20.52 12.38
N ASN A 158 -10.40 -21.32 11.65
CA ASN A 158 -9.17 -21.95 12.13
C ASN A 158 -8.03 -21.75 11.10
N GLY A 159 -6.86 -21.33 11.58
CA GLY A 159 -5.71 -21.14 10.73
C GLY A 159 -4.69 -20.13 11.25
N SER A 160 -3.76 -19.77 10.38
CA SER A 160 -2.73 -18.76 10.70
C SER A 160 -2.40 -17.94 9.46
N LYS A 161 -2.10 -16.67 9.68
CA LYS A 161 -1.71 -15.72 8.64
C LYS A 161 -0.39 -15.05 9.01
N THR A 162 0.40 -14.70 8.00
CA THR A 162 1.70 -14.06 8.19
C THR A 162 1.87 -12.86 7.26
N PHE A 163 2.77 -11.94 7.62
CA PHE A 163 3.03 -10.69 6.90
C PHE A 163 1.81 -9.76 6.81
N ILE A 164 0.97 -9.74 7.86
CA ILE A 164 -0.24 -8.93 7.85
C ILE A 164 0.08 -7.51 8.31
N SER A 165 0.03 -6.58 7.36
CA SER A 165 0.17 -5.14 7.61
C SER A 165 -1.06 -4.59 8.33
N ASN A 166 -0.88 -3.59 9.18
CA ASN A 166 -1.90 -3.04 10.08
C ASN A 166 -2.43 -4.06 11.11
N GLY A 167 -1.77 -5.22 11.26
CA GLY A 167 -2.24 -6.30 12.14
C GLY A 167 -2.28 -5.92 13.62
N THR A 168 -1.53 -4.88 14.04
CA THR A 168 -1.57 -4.34 15.40
C THR A 168 -2.82 -3.52 15.64
N HIS A 169 -3.14 -2.63 14.69
CA HIS A 169 -4.21 -1.64 14.84
C HIS A 169 -5.54 -2.06 14.21
N CYS A 170 -5.58 -3.19 13.49
CA CYS A 170 -6.80 -3.57 12.78
C CYS A 170 -7.98 -3.75 13.73
N ASP A 171 -9.04 -3.01 13.44
CA ASP A 171 -10.36 -3.11 14.04
C ASP A 171 -11.29 -3.94 13.13
N LEU A 172 -11.02 -3.91 11.82
CA LEU A 172 -11.70 -4.72 10.81
C LEU A 172 -10.68 -5.50 10.00
N LEU A 173 -10.79 -6.81 10.03
CA LEU A 173 -9.87 -7.73 9.36
C LEU A 173 -10.60 -8.52 8.28
N VAL A 174 -10.26 -8.29 7.01
CA VAL A 174 -10.73 -9.14 5.90
C VAL A 174 -9.89 -10.41 5.87
N ILE A 175 -10.51 -11.57 6.05
CA ILE A 175 -9.84 -12.87 6.12
C ILE A 175 -10.15 -13.68 4.87
N VAL A 176 -9.11 -14.15 4.20
CA VAL A 176 -9.20 -15.11 3.09
C VAL A 176 -9.20 -16.50 3.69
N ALA A 177 -10.33 -17.22 3.59
CA ALA A 177 -10.47 -18.56 4.16
C ALA A 177 -11.22 -19.50 3.22
N LYS A 178 -11.05 -20.80 3.40
CA LYS A 178 -11.83 -21.83 2.69
C LYS A 178 -13.11 -22.16 3.46
N THR A 179 -14.24 -21.84 2.85
CA THR A 179 -15.56 -22.32 3.29
C THR A 179 -15.86 -23.72 2.73
N ASP A 180 -15.26 -24.05 1.57
CA ASP A 180 -15.29 -25.41 1.01
C ASP A 180 -13.88 -25.83 0.53
N PRO A 181 -13.11 -26.58 1.34
CA PRO A 181 -11.77 -27.03 0.97
C PRO A 181 -11.71 -27.92 -0.28
N ALA A 182 -12.82 -28.57 -0.67
CA ALA A 182 -12.85 -29.49 -1.81
C ALA A 182 -12.92 -28.75 -3.14
N GLN A 183 -13.30 -27.48 -3.17
CA GLN A 183 -13.57 -26.73 -4.40
C GLN A 183 -12.39 -25.84 -4.88
N GLY A 184 -11.17 -26.01 -4.34
CA GLY A 184 -10.02 -25.23 -4.79
C GLY A 184 -10.23 -23.72 -4.68
N ALA A 185 -10.12 -22.99 -5.79
CA ALA A 185 -10.38 -21.54 -5.85
C ALA A 185 -11.84 -21.18 -5.58
N GLY A 186 -12.80 -22.01 -6.06
CA GLY A 186 -14.24 -21.82 -5.83
C GLY A 186 -14.68 -22.09 -4.40
N GLY A 187 -13.80 -22.57 -3.53
CA GLY A 187 -14.10 -22.77 -2.11
C GLY A 187 -13.57 -21.65 -1.21
N ILE A 188 -12.99 -20.59 -1.77
CA ILE A 188 -12.44 -19.45 -1.02
C ILE A 188 -13.50 -18.37 -0.86
N SER A 189 -13.63 -17.87 0.37
CA SER A 189 -14.53 -16.77 0.73
C SER A 189 -13.76 -15.66 1.47
N LEU A 190 -14.32 -14.46 1.48
CA LEU A 190 -13.82 -13.34 2.25
C LEU A 190 -14.76 -13.06 3.43
N LEU A 191 -14.22 -13.06 4.63
CA LEU A 191 -14.95 -12.82 5.87
C LEU A 191 -14.40 -11.59 6.55
N VAL A 192 -15.25 -10.75 7.15
CA VAL A 192 -14.81 -9.59 7.94
C VAL A 192 -14.96 -9.91 9.43
N ALA A 193 -13.82 -10.00 10.11
CA ALA A 193 -13.81 -10.04 11.56
C ALA A 193 -13.82 -8.60 12.11
N GLU A 194 -14.72 -8.29 13.03
CA GLU A 194 -14.64 -7.11 13.88
C GLU A 194 -13.77 -7.47 15.07
N VAL A 195 -12.61 -6.84 15.12
CA VAL A 195 -11.56 -7.22 16.07
C VAL A 195 -11.57 -6.26 17.25
N ASP A 196 -11.84 -6.81 18.41
CA ASP A 196 -11.70 -6.16 19.72
C ASP A 196 -10.83 -7.02 20.64
N ASP A 197 -10.59 -6.54 21.84
CA ASP A 197 -9.75 -7.25 22.83
C ASP A 197 -10.43 -8.53 23.38
N ASP A 198 -11.74 -8.67 23.21
CA ASP A 198 -12.56 -9.78 23.72
C ASP A 198 -12.85 -10.83 22.64
N LEU A 199 -12.40 -10.65 21.38
CA LEU A 199 -12.66 -11.57 20.29
C LEU A 199 -12.04 -12.94 20.57
N HIS A 200 -12.87 -13.87 21.02
CA HIS A 200 -12.41 -15.20 21.37
C HIS A 200 -11.82 -15.96 20.18
N GLY A 201 -10.66 -16.59 20.41
CA GLY A 201 -9.99 -17.39 19.37
C GLY A 201 -9.16 -16.58 18.38
N PHE A 202 -9.07 -15.26 18.55
CA PHE A 202 -8.16 -14.39 17.80
C PHE A 202 -6.91 -14.08 18.61
N GLU A 203 -5.73 -14.29 18.02
CA GLU A 203 -4.47 -13.94 18.64
C GLU A 203 -3.60 -13.12 17.69
N ARG A 204 -3.18 -11.93 18.14
CA ARG A 204 -2.13 -11.15 17.49
C ARG A 204 -0.78 -11.72 17.89
N GLY A 205 -0.13 -12.46 16.99
CA GLY A 205 1.22 -13.01 17.20
C GLY A 205 2.28 -11.90 17.25
N ARG A 206 3.52 -12.26 17.03
CA ARG A 206 4.64 -11.31 17.10
C ARG A 206 4.60 -10.29 15.97
N VAL A 207 5.14 -9.10 16.22
CA VAL A 207 5.56 -8.16 15.19
C VAL A 207 6.80 -8.71 14.50
N LEU A 208 6.79 -8.77 13.18
CA LEU A 208 7.88 -9.34 12.40
C LEU A 208 9.01 -8.34 12.17
N GLU A 209 10.24 -8.77 12.41
CA GLU A 209 11.44 -8.02 12.07
C GLU A 209 11.61 -7.96 10.54
N LYS A 210 11.77 -6.77 9.99
CA LYS A 210 11.86 -6.53 8.54
C LYS A 210 13.17 -5.85 8.17
N VAL A 211 13.60 -6.01 6.93
CA VAL A 211 14.77 -5.31 6.37
C VAL A 211 14.53 -3.79 6.29
N GLY A 212 13.28 -3.37 6.08
CA GLY A 212 12.87 -1.96 5.99
C GLY A 212 11.44 -1.77 6.45
N GLN A 213 10.90 -0.54 6.30
CA GLN A 213 9.55 -0.18 6.77
C GLN A 213 9.36 -0.55 8.26
N HIS A 214 10.35 -0.24 9.09
CA HIS A 214 10.35 -0.65 10.50
C HIS A 214 9.17 -0.07 11.28
N GLY A 215 8.68 1.12 10.90
CA GLY A 215 7.53 1.75 11.55
C GLY A 215 6.17 1.23 11.10
N GLN A 216 6.11 0.47 10.01
CA GLN A 216 4.88 -0.21 9.62
C GLN A 216 4.77 -1.52 10.38
N ASP A 217 3.70 -1.71 11.15
CA ASP A 217 3.44 -2.97 11.80
C ASP A 217 3.14 -4.08 10.78
N THR A 218 3.70 -5.24 11.02
CA THR A 218 3.48 -6.42 10.21
C THR A 218 3.52 -7.62 11.14
N ARG A 219 2.40 -8.35 11.23
CA ARG A 219 2.23 -9.40 12.24
C ARG A 219 1.95 -10.77 11.66
N GLU A 220 2.15 -11.76 12.52
CA GLU A 220 1.49 -13.07 12.45
C GLU A 220 0.13 -12.95 13.16
N LEU A 221 -0.89 -13.62 12.61
CA LEU A 221 -2.23 -13.71 13.22
C LEU A 221 -2.64 -15.18 13.30
N PHE A 222 -3.28 -15.56 14.40
CA PHE A 222 -3.72 -16.94 14.65
C PHE A 222 -5.21 -16.96 14.95
N PHE A 223 -5.87 -17.98 14.42
CA PHE A 223 -7.31 -18.24 14.60
C PHE A 223 -7.49 -19.63 15.16
N SER A 224 -8.14 -19.75 16.33
CA SER A 224 -8.40 -21.00 17.03
C SER A 224 -9.87 -21.00 17.45
N ASP A 225 -10.72 -21.66 16.67
CA ASP A 225 -12.18 -21.66 16.84
C ASP A 225 -12.77 -20.25 16.95
N MET A 226 -12.19 -19.29 16.23
CA MET A 226 -12.66 -17.91 16.19
C MET A 226 -14.01 -17.84 15.48
N ARG A 227 -15.00 -17.18 16.10
CA ARG A 227 -16.33 -17.05 15.54
C ARG A 227 -16.53 -15.73 14.81
N ILE A 228 -17.02 -15.81 13.58
CA ILE A 228 -17.40 -14.66 12.75
C ILE A 228 -18.86 -14.85 12.33
N PRO A 229 -19.75 -13.87 12.55
CA PRO A 229 -21.14 -13.96 12.11
C PRO A 229 -21.25 -14.22 10.60
N VAL A 230 -22.17 -15.08 10.17
CA VAL A 230 -22.46 -15.33 8.75
C VAL A 230 -22.78 -14.04 8.00
N ALA A 231 -23.41 -13.07 8.69
CA ALA A 231 -23.71 -11.74 8.16
C ALA A 231 -22.47 -10.92 7.79
N ASN A 232 -21.25 -11.34 8.20
CA ASN A 232 -19.99 -10.69 7.89
C ASN A 232 -19.26 -11.33 6.68
N LEU A 233 -19.90 -12.22 5.94
CA LEU A 233 -19.41 -12.71 4.64
C LEU A 233 -19.49 -11.58 3.61
N LEU A 234 -18.41 -11.30 2.89
CA LEU A 234 -18.39 -10.33 1.80
C LEU A 234 -18.92 -10.96 0.49
N GLY A 235 -19.87 -10.27 -0.14
CA GLY A 235 -20.46 -10.69 -1.42
C GLY A 235 -21.65 -11.65 -1.26
N GLU A 236 -22.16 -11.85 -0.04
CA GLU A 236 -23.39 -12.58 0.28
C GLU A 236 -23.41 -14.06 -0.16
N GLN A 237 -22.37 -14.54 -0.83
CA GLN A 237 -22.25 -15.91 -1.35
C GLN A 237 -20.86 -16.48 -1.09
N GLU A 238 -20.82 -17.69 -0.54
CA GLU A 238 -19.57 -18.44 -0.36
C GLU A 238 -18.92 -18.79 -1.71
N GLY A 239 -17.59 -18.96 -1.71
CA GLY A 239 -16.82 -19.40 -2.87
C GLY A 239 -16.46 -18.32 -3.87
N LEU A 240 -16.85 -17.07 -3.66
CA LEU A 240 -16.53 -15.94 -4.56
C LEU A 240 -15.22 -15.23 -4.21
N GLY A 241 -14.62 -15.51 -3.05
CA GLY A 241 -13.50 -14.76 -2.50
C GLY A 241 -12.26 -14.72 -3.43
N PHE A 242 -11.95 -15.79 -4.13
CA PHE A 242 -10.84 -15.80 -5.08
C PHE A 242 -11.07 -14.84 -6.25
N TYR A 243 -12.27 -14.79 -6.78
CA TYR A 243 -12.62 -13.86 -7.88
C TYR A 243 -12.61 -12.41 -7.41
N GLN A 244 -13.14 -12.15 -6.22
CA GLN A 244 -13.10 -10.83 -5.58
C GLN A 244 -11.66 -10.34 -5.41
N LEU A 245 -10.73 -11.21 -4.97
CA LEU A 245 -9.31 -10.89 -4.89
C LEU A 245 -8.74 -10.55 -6.27
N MET A 246 -8.98 -11.36 -7.29
CA MET A 246 -8.44 -11.14 -8.64
C MET A 246 -8.92 -9.82 -9.24
N GLU A 247 -10.16 -9.43 -9.00
CA GLU A 247 -10.73 -8.17 -9.49
C GLU A 247 -10.08 -6.96 -8.82
N GLN A 248 -9.85 -6.98 -7.49
CA GLN A 248 -9.25 -5.87 -6.76
C GLN A 248 -7.73 -5.74 -6.97
N LEU A 249 -7.02 -6.82 -7.31
CA LEU A 249 -5.57 -6.80 -7.47
C LEU A 249 -5.04 -5.78 -8.48
N ALA A 250 -5.82 -5.42 -9.52
CA ALA A 250 -5.40 -4.40 -10.47
C ALA A 250 -5.26 -3.02 -9.78
N ARG A 251 -6.25 -2.65 -8.96
CA ARG A 251 -6.24 -1.44 -8.15
C ARG A 251 -5.09 -1.42 -7.13
N GLU A 252 -4.89 -2.53 -6.42
CA GLU A 252 -3.81 -2.68 -5.45
C GLU A 252 -2.44 -2.45 -6.09
N ARG A 253 -2.20 -3.02 -7.27
CA ARG A 253 -0.95 -2.86 -8.03
C ARG A 253 -0.72 -1.42 -8.46
N LEU A 254 -1.76 -0.71 -8.88
CA LEU A 254 -1.67 0.71 -9.24
C LEU A 254 -1.35 1.58 -8.02
N ALA A 255 -1.96 1.33 -6.86
CA ALA A 255 -1.64 2.04 -5.62
C ALA A 255 -0.16 1.84 -5.23
N ILE A 256 0.35 0.60 -5.31
CA ILE A 256 1.76 0.30 -5.09
C ILE A 256 2.66 1.00 -6.12
N ALA A 257 2.27 1.01 -7.40
CA ALA A 257 3.02 1.68 -8.45
C ALA A 257 3.13 3.19 -8.22
N SER A 258 2.06 3.84 -7.73
CA SER A 258 2.05 5.26 -7.37
C SER A 258 3.01 5.56 -6.22
N VAL A 259 3.05 4.71 -5.17
CA VAL A 259 4.06 4.82 -4.10
C VAL A 259 5.47 4.68 -4.65
N CYS A 260 5.72 3.70 -5.52
CA CYS A 260 7.05 3.48 -6.10
C CYS A 260 7.50 4.66 -6.97
N SER A 261 6.59 5.29 -7.71
CA SER A 261 6.83 6.51 -8.50
C SER A 261 7.26 7.67 -7.60
N GLY A 262 6.49 7.96 -6.55
CA GLY A 262 6.81 9.00 -5.57
C GLY A 262 8.12 8.74 -4.83
N MET A 263 8.40 7.50 -4.46
CA MET A 263 9.64 7.09 -3.78
C MET A 263 10.88 7.29 -4.67
N ALA A 264 10.79 6.95 -5.95
CA ALA A 264 11.88 7.18 -6.90
C ALA A 264 12.17 8.68 -7.08
N GLU A 265 11.12 9.49 -7.17
CA GLU A 265 11.23 10.96 -7.23
C GLU A 265 11.87 11.53 -5.96
N ALA A 266 11.39 11.12 -4.78
CA ALA A 266 11.91 11.52 -3.48
C ALA A 266 13.42 11.24 -3.35
N ALA A 267 13.85 10.05 -3.75
CA ALA A 267 15.27 9.67 -3.69
C ALA A 267 16.16 10.56 -4.57
N VAL A 268 15.70 10.91 -5.78
CA VAL A 268 16.47 11.79 -6.69
C VAL A 268 16.50 13.24 -6.16
N LEU A 269 15.40 13.73 -5.60
CA LEU A 269 15.35 15.06 -4.97
C LEU A 269 16.33 15.14 -3.79
N GLU A 270 16.37 14.13 -2.93
CA GLU A 270 17.31 14.02 -1.82
C GLU A 270 18.76 14.00 -2.32
N ALA A 271 19.07 13.20 -3.35
CA ALA A 271 20.40 13.12 -3.93
C ALA A 271 20.85 14.46 -4.56
N ILE A 272 19.93 15.17 -5.24
CA ILE A 272 20.22 16.50 -5.80
C ILE A 272 20.53 17.50 -4.67
N ARG A 273 19.71 17.53 -3.61
CA ARG A 273 19.92 18.41 -2.45
C ARG A 273 21.27 18.12 -1.81
N TYR A 274 21.52 16.87 -1.45
CA TYR A 274 22.76 16.46 -0.81
C TYR A 274 24.01 16.78 -1.65
N THR A 275 23.97 16.51 -2.95
CA THR A 275 25.12 16.76 -3.83
C THR A 275 25.40 18.25 -4.08
N LYS A 276 24.42 19.13 -3.90
CA LYS A 276 24.57 20.58 -3.92
C LYS A 276 25.24 21.13 -2.65
N GLU A 277 24.94 20.51 -1.50
CA GLU A 277 25.42 20.95 -0.19
C GLU A 277 26.78 20.33 0.19
N ARG A 278 26.95 19.03 -0.11
CA ARG A 278 28.17 18.29 0.26
C ARG A 278 29.31 18.62 -0.65
N GLU A 279 30.44 19.07 -0.04
CA GLU A 279 31.68 19.39 -0.74
C GLU A 279 32.74 18.29 -0.57
N ALA A 280 33.51 18.07 -1.63
CA ALA A 280 34.73 17.27 -1.66
C ALA A 280 35.69 17.83 -2.71
N PHE A 281 36.98 17.74 -2.46
CA PHE A 281 38.02 18.24 -3.38
C PHE A 281 37.80 19.71 -3.78
N GLY A 282 37.33 20.53 -2.83
CA GLY A 282 37.20 22.00 -3.00
C GLY A 282 35.95 22.46 -3.79
N LYS A 283 34.96 21.58 -4.03
CA LYS A 283 33.71 21.96 -4.70
C LYS A 283 32.55 21.05 -4.31
N PRO A 284 31.27 21.48 -4.47
CA PRO A 284 30.11 20.65 -4.29
C PRO A 284 30.14 19.38 -5.14
N LEU A 285 29.60 18.26 -4.63
CA LEU A 285 29.62 17.00 -5.34
C LEU A 285 28.94 17.07 -6.72
N ILE A 286 27.89 17.88 -6.86
CA ILE A 286 27.21 18.11 -8.14
C ILE A 286 28.13 18.78 -9.17
N GLY A 287 29.22 19.45 -8.73
CA GLY A 287 30.24 20.05 -9.58
C GLY A 287 31.08 19.04 -10.37
N PHE A 288 31.05 17.75 -10.03
CA PHE A 288 31.72 16.68 -10.78
C PHE A 288 30.86 16.20 -11.94
N GLN A 289 31.45 16.08 -13.14
CA GLN A 289 30.71 15.68 -14.35
C GLN A 289 30.01 14.33 -14.20
N HIS A 290 30.70 13.36 -13.61
CA HIS A 290 30.12 12.02 -13.36
C HIS A 290 28.82 12.13 -12.55
N ASN A 291 28.81 12.88 -11.45
CA ASN A 291 27.63 13.04 -10.61
C ASN A 291 26.48 13.75 -11.36
N ARG A 292 26.79 14.81 -12.13
CA ARG A 292 25.76 15.47 -12.94
C ARG A 292 25.13 14.56 -13.98
N PHE A 293 25.94 13.75 -14.64
CA PHE A 293 25.44 12.81 -15.65
C PHE A 293 24.58 11.71 -15.01
N ALA A 294 25.04 11.14 -13.91
CA ALA A 294 24.25 10.15 -13.17
C ALA A 294 22.92 10.72 -12.66
N LEU A 295 22.89 11.94 -12.14
CA LEU A 295 21.65 12.62 -11.72
C LEU A 295 20.74 12.94 -12.91
N ALA A 296 21.30 13.31 -14.07
CA ALA A 296 20.52 13.54 -15.29
C ALA A 296 19.86 12.26 -15.81
N GLU A 297 20.58 11.13 -15.81
CA GLU A 297 20.03 9.82 -16.14
C GLU A 297 18.91 9.42 -15.17
N LEU A 298 19.12 9.57 -13.85
CA LEU A 298 18.13 9.26 -12.82
C LEU A 298 16.89 10.15 -12.98
N LYS A 299 17.02 11.42 -13.28
CA LYS A 299 15.88 12.30 -13.56
C LYS A 299 15.08 11.81 -14.77
N ALA A 300 15.73 11.39 -15.86
CA ALA A 300 15.08 10.84 -17.04
C ALA A 300 14.36 9.50 -16.74
N GLU A 301 14.98 8.65 -15.90
CA GLU A 301 14.38 7.39 -15.48
C GLU A 301 13.13 7.60 -14.62
N VAL A 302 13.17 8.55 -13.67
CA VAL A 302 11.99 8.91 -12.86
C VAL A 302 10.85 9.41 -13.74
N LEU A 303 11.13 10.23 -14.76
CA LEU A 303 10.09 10.68 -15.70
C LEU A 303 9.48 9.50 -16.46
N SER A 304 10.29 8.54 -16.88
CA SER A 304 9.83 7.32 -17.56
C SER A 304 8.94 6.46 -16.65
N ILE A 305 9.30 6.30 -15.38
CA ILE A 305 8.47 5.59 -14.38
C ILE A 305 7.15 6.33 -14.23
N LYS A 306 7.19 7.64 -13.97
CA LYS A 306 6.03 8.48 -13.71
C LYS A 306 5.04 8.44 -14.88
N THR A 307 5.50 8.67 -16.11
CA THR A 307 4.63 8.64 -17.28
C THR A 307 4.00 7.27 -17.53
N THR A 308 4.71 6.18 -17.22
CA THR A 308 4.15 4.82 -17.31
C THR A 308 3.04 4.61 -16.28
N VAL A 309 3.26 5.02 -15.02
CA VAL A 309 2.25 4.91 -13.96
C VAL A 309 1.04 5.78 -14.29
N ASP A 310 1.25 7.02 -14.69
CA ASP A 310 0.17 7.96 -15.02
C ASP A 310 -0.71 7.48 -16.20
N TYR A 311 -0.10 6.87 -17.22
CA TYR A 311 -0.86 6.22 -18.30
C TYR A 311 -1.76 5.10 -17.77
N CYS A 312 -1.24 4.27 -16.85
CA CYS A 312 -2.01 3.16 -16.31
C CYS A 312 -3.11 3.65 -15.33
N VAL A 313 -2.85 4.71 -14.56
CA VAL A 313 -3.85 5.38 -13.71
C VAL A 313 -4.97 5.96 -14.59
N GLN A 314 -4.64 6.68 -15.66
CA GLN A 314 -5.65 7.17 -16.60
C GLN A 314 -6.48 6.03 -17.19
N SER A 315 -5.85 4.94 -17.60
CA SER A 315 -6.53 3.77 -18.13
C SER A 315 -7.56 3.20 -17.15
N TYR A 316 -7.18 3.14 -15.87
CA TYR A 316 -8.06 2.67 -14.80
C TYR A 316 -9.24 3.62 -14.56
N ILE A 317 -9.01 4.94 -14.51
CA ILE A 317 -10.04 5.98 -14.37
C ILE A 317 -11.02 5.92 -15.54
N ASP A 318 -10.55 5.64 -16.76
CA ASP A 318 -11.39 5.47 -17.95
C ASP A 318 -12.19 4.15 -17.96
N GLY A 319 -12.15 3.36 -16.88
CA GLY A 319 -12.87 2.09 -16.76
C GLY A 319 -12.20 0.91 -17.48
N ARG A 320 -10.99 1.07 -17.99
CA ARG A 320 -10.19 -0.01 -18.58
C ARG A 320 -9.38 -0.72 -17.51
N ASN A 321 -10.07 -1.51 -16.68
CA ASN A 321 -9.46 -2.27 -15.60
C ASN A 321 -8.79 -3.56 -16.14
N ASP A 322 -7.68 -3.39 -16.87
CA ASP A 322 -6.92 -4.51 -17.43
C ASP A 322 -5.80 -4.95 -16.47
N PRO A 323 -5.82 -6.22 -16.00
CA PRO A 323 -4.80 -6.76 -15.10
C PRO A 323 -3.37 -6.70 -15.66
N ALA A 324 -3.18 -6.82 -16.97
CA ALA A 324 -1.87 -6.73 -17.60
C ALA A 324 -1.33 -5.29 -17.52
N THR A 325 -2.17 -4.28 -17.81
CA THR A 325 -1.81 -2.86 -17.72
C THR A 325 -1.40 -2.48 -16.28
N ALA A 326 -2.18 -2.86 -15.28
CA ALA A 326 -1.84 -2.62 -13.87
C ALA A 326 -0.54 -3.34 -13.46
N SER A 327 -0.33 -4.57 -13.98
CA SER A 327 0.90 -5.33 -13.73
C SER A 327 2.13 -4.69 -14.38
N MET A 328 1.99 -4.08 -15.57
CA MET A 328 3.07 -3.30 -16.21
C MET A 328 3.46 -2.08 -15.37
N ALA A 329 2.48 -1.32 -14.87
CA ALA A 329 2.75 -0.19 -13.98
C ALA A 329 3.56 -0.63 -12.76
N LYS A 330 3.09 -1.69 -12.07
CA LYS A 330 3.74 -2.20 -10.86
C LYS A 330 5.13 -2.76 -11.15
N LEU A 331 5.30 -3.51 -12.21
CA LEU A 331 6.60 -4.07 -12.61
C LEU A 331 7.62 -2.96 -12.89
N VAL A 332 7.27 -2.00 -13.74
CA VAL A 332 8.15 -0.88 -14.11
C VAL A 332 8.49 -0.03 -12.89
N ALA A 333 7.49 0.39 -12.14
CA ALA A 333 7.69 1.29 -11.00
C ALA A 333 8.49 0.62 -9.87
N ALA A 334 8.21 -0.66 -9.55
CA ALA A 334 8.94 -1.36 -8.50
C ALA A 334 10.38 -1.71 -8.91
N ASP A 335 10.59 -2.30 -10.09
CA ASP A 335 11.92 -2.75 -10.50
C ASP A 335 12.87 -1.57 -10.75
N ARG A 336 12.41 -0.55 -11.50
CA ARG A 336 13.21 0.63 -11.82
C ARG A 336 13.32 1.59 -10.65
N GLY A 337 12.22 1.76 -9.86
CA GLY A 337 12.24 2.61 -8.66
C GLY A 337 13.25 2.12 -7.62
N VAL A 338 13.32 0.80 -7.37
CA VAL A 338 14.35 0.21 -6.50
C VAL A 338 15.77 0.51 -7.03
N ALA A 339 15.99 0.38 -8.34
CA ALA A 339 17.28 0.68 -8.96
C ALA A 339 17.64 2.18 -8.87
N VAL A 340 16.65 3.07 -9.00
CA VAL A 340 16.84 4.52 -8.80
C VAL A 340 17.28 4.81 -7.37
N VAL A 341 16.58 4.25 -6.38
CA VAL A 341 16.92 4.46 -4.96
C VAL A 341 18.33 3.94 -4.64
N ASP A 342 18.67 2.74 -5.13
CA ASP A 342 20.00 2.14 -4.95
C ASP A 342 21.11 3.07 -5.49
N ARG A 343 20.96 3.58 -6.70
CA ARG A 343 21.90 4.53 -7.29
C ARG A 343 21.98 5.85 -6.50
N CYS A 344 20.87 6.31 -5.93
CA CYS A 344 20.84 7.53 -5.12
C CYS A 344 21.65 7.40 -3.82
N VAL A 345 21.60 6.23 -3.15
CA VAL A 345 22.39 5.94 -1.93
C VAL A 345 23.88 6.21 -2.16
N GLN A 346 24.41 5.91 -3.33
CA GLN A 346 25.83 6.03 -3.64
C GLN A 346 26.36 7.47 -3.51
N PHE A 347 25.52 8.50 -3.81
CA PHE A 347 25.92 9.91 -3.68
C PHE A 347 26.20 10.32 -2.23
N PHE A 348 25.60 9.64 -1.26
CA PHE A 348 25.76 9.95 0.16
C PHE A 348 27.00 9.32 0.78
N GLY A 349 27.65 8.37 0.08
CA GLY A 349 28.79 7.64 0.63
C GLY A 349 28.38 6.92 1.93
N GLY A 350 29.22 7.01 2.98
CA GLY A 350 28.94 6.38 4.27
C GLY A 350 27.62 6.81 4.92
N TYR A 351 27.18 8.04 4.71
CA TYR A 351 25.89 8.51 5.22
C TYR A 351 24.68 7.86 4.55
N GLY A 352 24.81 7.40 3.31
CA GLY A 352 23.74 6.65 2.63
C GLY A 352 23.48 5.26 3.25
N TYR A 353 24.42 4.75 4.03
CA TYR A 353 24.30 3.47 4.73
C TYR A 353 23.75 3.59 6.17
N MET A 354 23.49 4.83 6.59
CA MET A 354 22.98 5.12 7.94
C MET A 354 21.45 5.30 7.93
N MET A 355 20.77 4.65 8.88
CA MET A 355 19.31 4.70 9.00
C MET A 355 18.79 6.06 9.48
N GLU A 356 19.63 6.92 10.03
CA GLU A 356 19.32 8.30 10.35
C GLU A 356 19.02 9.15 9.09
N TYR A 357 19.64 8.77 7.97
CA TYR A 357 19.38 9.44 6.69
C TYR A 357 18.13 8.88 5.99
N PRO A 358 17.24 9.74 5.47
CA PRO A 358 16.06 9.30 4.74
C PRO A 358 16.36 8.34 3.59
N ILE A 359 17.47 8.55 2.88
CA ILE A 359 17.86 7.71 1.75
C ILE A 359 18.21 6.27 2.18
N GLY A 360 18.84 6.10 3.35
CA GLY A 360 19.13 4.75 3.91
C GLY A 360 17.85 4.00 4.26
N ARG A 361 16.90 4.70 4.88
CA ARG A 361 15.55 4.13 5.15
C ARG A 361 14.79 3.81 3.87
N ALA A 362 14.84 4.71 2.87
CA ALA A 362 14.22 4.50 1.57
C ALA A 362 14.79 3.28 0.84
N TYR A 363 16.11 3.08 0.90
CA TYR A 363 16.77 1.90 0.31
C TYR A 363 16.25 0.59 0.92
N ALA A 364 16.22 0.51 2.24
CA ALA A 364 15.71 -0.66 2.94
C ALA A 364 14.20 -0.89 2.65
N ALA A 365 13.41 0.18 2.68
CA ALA A 365 11.98 0.13 2.42
C ALA A 365 11.63 -0.24 0.96
N ALA A 366 12.44 0.22 0.00
CA ALA A 366 12.17 -0.01 -1.43
C ALA A 366 12.13 -1.49 -1.81
N ARG A 367 12.93 -2.33 -1.14
CA ARG A 367 13.13 -3.72 -1.54
C ARG A 367 11.84 -4.55 -1.56
N VAL A 368 10.92 -4.31 -0.65
CA VAL A 368 9.67 -5.05 -0.54
C VAL A 368 8.71 -4.78 -1.71
N ASN A 369 8.84 -3.65 -2.40
CA ASN A 369 7.98 -3.29 -3.54
C ASN A 369 8.03 -4.32 -4.68
N LYS A 370 9.11 -5.08 -4.79
CA LYS A 370 9.26 -6.18 -5.77
C LYS A 370 8.62 -7.49 -5.30
N ILE A 371 8.08 -7.55 -4.09
CA ILE A 371 7.60 -8.77 -3.43
C ILE A 371 6.09 -8.73 -3.22
N TYR A 372 5.61 -7.73 -2.47
CA TYR A 372 4.19 -7.64 -2.11
C TYR A 372 3.30 -7.18 -3.28
N GLY A 373 1.98 -7.39 -3.17
CA GLY A 373 1.04 -7.11 -4.28
C GLY A 373 1.27 -7.96 -5.53
N GLY A 374 1.98 -9.09 -5.37
CA GLY A 374 2.49 -9.97 -6.42
C GLY A 374 3.94 -9.65 -6.79
N THR A 375 4.80 -10.68 -6.83
CA THR A 375 6.24 -10.50 -7.15
C THR A 375 6.44 -10.00 -8.59
N SER A 376 7.64 -9.49 -8.89
CA SER A 376 7.99 -9.10 -10.27
C SER A 376 7.80 -10.25 -11.26
N GLU A 377 8.01 -11.50 -10.82
CA GLU A 377 7.78 -12.71 -11.62
C GLU A 377 6.28 -12.93 -11.90
N ILE A 378 5.42 -12.74 -10.89
CA ILE A 378 3.96 -12.81 -11.08
C ILE A 378 3.48 -11.71 -12.02
N MET A 379 4.04 -10.49 -11.94
CA MET A 379 3.71 -9.42 -12.89
C MET A 379 4.05 -9.83 -14.32
N LYS A 380 5.24 -10.40 -14.54
CA LYS A 380 5.69 -10.91 -15.86
C LYS A 380 4.78 -12.02 -16.37
N GLU A 381 4.38 -12.95 -15.50
CA GLU A 381 3.45 -14.03 -15.83
C GLU A 381 2.10 -13.50 -16.31
N ILE A 382 1.52 -12.51 -15.59
CA ILE A 382 0.23 -11.92 -15.96
C ILE A 382 0.34 -11.18 -17.31
N ILE A 383 1.40 -10.39 -17.49
CA ILE A 383 1.64 -9.66 -18.74
C ILE A 383 1.81 -10.65 -19.89
N SER A 384 2.56 -11.74 -19.69
CA SER A 384 2.81 -12.71 -20.74
C SER A 384 1.56 -13.41 -21.27
N ARG A 385 0.51 -13.52 -20.44
CA ARG A 385 -0.79 -14.09 -20.85
C ARG A 385 -1.57 -13.18 -21.81
N SER A 386 -1.16 -11.93 -21.98
CA SER A 386 -1.75 -10.99 -22.93
C SER A 386 -1.02 -10.92 -24.27
N LEU A 387 0.05 -11.73 -24.45
CA LEU A 387 0.84 -11.83 -25.70
C LEU A 387 0.23 -12.87 -26.71
#